data_83080adee18520185cd68f08bad6dd78
#
_entry.id   83080adee18520185cd68f08bad6dd78
#
_cell.length_a   1.000
_cell.length_b   1.000
_cell.length_c   1.000
_cell.angle_alpha   90.00
_cell.angle_beta   90.00
_cell.angle_gamma   90.00
#
_symmetry.space_group_name_H-M   'P 1'
#
loop_
_entity.id
_entity.type
_entity.pdbx_description
1 polymer ?
#
loop_
_entity_poly.entity_id
_entity_poly.type
_entity_poly.pdbx_seq_one_letter_code
_entity_poly.pdbx_strand_id
1 'polypeptide(L)'
;MTLPTAAIELPSGQSMPVLGQGTWYLGEHPGRRRDEISALHTGLDLGMTLIDTAEMYGDGAAEELVGEAIAGRRDDVFLVDKVLPSNASRQGTVQACRRSLQRLGVDHIDLYLLHWRGSHPLAETVEAFAELVDAGDIGQWGVSNFDLSDMTELLDAGGNDCATNQILYNLTRRGPEYDLLPWLREHRIPVMAYSPIEQGRLLGHDQLQEVAARHGATPAQVALAWVLRQEAVAAIPRSSNSEHTRENAEARDLHLTEEDVAALDTAFPPPTSPQPLEML
;
A
#
# COMPACT_ATOMS: atom_id res chain seq x y z
N MET A 1 4.61 -9.88 -25.13
CA MET A 1 5.49 -8.75 -24.75
C MET A 1 4.74 -8.03 -23.65
N THR A 2 5.07 -8.26 -22.40
CA THR A 2 4.46 -7.56 -21.26
C THR A 2 4.93 -6.11 -21.31
N LEU A 3 3.98 -5.15 -21.33
CA LEU A 3 4.30 -3.73 -21.17
C LEU A 3 5.05 -3.55 -19.85
N PRO A 4 6.07 -2.68 -19.75
CA PRO A 4 6.70 -2.39 -18.49
C PRO A 4 5.64 -1.91 -17.50
N THR A 5 5.58 -2.53 -16.34
CA THR A 5 4.68 -2.15 -15.27
C THR A 5 5.00 -0.70 -14.88
N ALA A 6 3.99 0.18 -14.88
CA ALA A 6 4.20 1.54 -14.40
C ALA A 6 4.72 1.48 -12.96
N ALA A 7 5.75 2.26 -12.66
CA ALA A 7 6.44 2.22 -11.38
C ALA A 7 6.76 3.64 -10.88
N ILE A 8 6.87 3.77 -9.57
CA ILE A 8 7.30 4.98 -8.87
C ILE A 8 8.74 4.76 -8.44
N GLU A 9 9.61 5.73 -8.73
CA GLU A 9 10.97 5.75 -8.22
C GLU A 9 10.95 6.18 -6.75
N LEU A 10 11.48 5.33 -5.87
CA LEU A 10 11.66 5.61 -4.45
C LEU A 10 12.93 6.45 -4.22
N PRO A 11 13.09 7.13 -3.07
CA PRO A 11 14.27 7.94 -2.77
C PRO A 11 15.62 7.21 -2.93
N SER A 12 15.63 5.90 -2.75
CA SER A 12 16.81 5.03 -2.97
C SER A 12 17.17 4.79 -4.45
N GLY A 13 16.28 5.17 -5.38
CA GLY A 13 16.36 4.81 -6.81
C GLY A 13 15.75 3.45 -7.16
N GLN A 14 15.24 2.70 -6.19
CA GLN A 14 14.50 1.45 -6.47
C GLN A 14 13.09 1.77 -7.00
N SER A 15 12.62 0.96 -7.96
CA SER A 15 11.28 1.11 -8.53
C SER A 15 10.25 0.31 -7.75
N MET A 16 9.18 0.97 -7.31
CA MET A 16 8.00 0.35 -6.68
C MET A 16 6.83 0.31 -7.67
N PRO A 17 6.17 -0.84 -7.91
CA PRO A 17 5.00 -0.92 -8.80
C PRO A 17 3.86 -0.01 -8.31
N VAL A 18 3.17 0.68 -9.24
CA VAL A 18 2.04 1.58 -8.89
C VAL A 18 0.77 0.84 -8.45
N LEU A 19 0.64 -0.44 -8.81
CA LEU A 19 -0.52 -1.26 -8.46
C LEU A 19 -0.05 -2.57 -7.86
N GLY A 20 -0.47 -2.83 -6.63
CA GLY A 20 -0.11 -4.01 -5.86
C GLY A 20 -1.32 -4.78 -5.34
N GLN A 21 -1.06 -5.68 -4.42
CA GLN A 21 -2.02 -6.58 -3.80
C GLN A 21 -1.93 -6.47 -2.27
N GLY A 22 -2.97 -5.98 -1.61
CA GLY A 22 -3.07 -5.99 -0.15
C GLY A 22 -3.51 -7.35 0.38
N THR A 23 -3.09 -7.71 1.58
CA THR A 23 -3.39 -9.02 2.18
C THR A 23 -4.16 -8.96 3.50
N TRP A 24 -4.65 -7.81 3.91
CA TRP A 24 -5.48 -7.70 5.12
C TRP A 24 -6.69 -8.65 5.05
N TYR A 25 -6.93 -9.44 6.10
CA TYR A 25 -7.90 -10.55 6.19
C TYR A 25 -7.62 -11.77 5.29
N LEU A 26 -6.46 -11.89 4.64
CA LEU A 26 -6.05 -13.14 4.01
C LEU A 26 -5.35 -14.05 5.04
N GLY A 27 -5.40 -15.35 4.81
CA GLY A 27 -4.77 -16.36 5.67
C GLY A 27 -5.57 -16.74 6.92
N GLU A 28 -6.62 -15.99 7.29
CA GLU A 28 -7.38 -16.21 8.51
C GLU A 28 -8.34 -17.43 8.45
N HIS A 29 -8.68 -17.88 7.23
CA HIS A 29 -9.63 -18.96 7.02
C HIS A 29 -8.98 -20.11 6.23
N PRO A 30 -8.67 -21.26 6.85
CA PRO A 30 -8.01 -22.37 6.17
C PRO A 30 -8.74 -22.85 4.91
N GLY A 31 -10.08 -22.78 4.90
CA GLY A 31 -10.90 -23.18 3.74
C GLY A 31 -10.80 -22.25 2.53
N ARG A 32 -10.25 -21.03 2.68
CA ARG A 32 -10.05 -20.05 1.60
C ARG A 32 -8.61 -19.96 1.12
N ARG A 33 -7.65 -20.54 1.87
CA ARG A 33 -6.22 -20.39 1.64
C ARG A 33 -5.83 -20.64 0.18
N ARG A 34 -6.35 -21.70 -0.43
CA ARG A 34 -6.04 -22.04 -1.83
C ARG A 34 -6.52 -20.99 -2.82
N ASP A 35 -7.73 -20.45 -2.62
CA ASP A 35 -8.30 -19.42 -3.50
C ASP A 35 -7.57 -18.10 -3.33
N GLU A 36 -7.17 -17.76 -2.11
CA GLU A 36 -6.40 -16.56 -1.79
C GLU A 36 -4.99 -16.61 -2.41
N ILE A 37 -4.29 -17.74 -2.34
CA ILE A 37 -3.01 -17.97 -3.03
C ILE A 37 -3.20 -17.88 -4.55
N SER A 38 -4.26 -18.47 -5.09
CA SER A 38 -4.57 -18.39 -6.52
C SER A 38 -4.83 -16.95 -6.98
N ALA A 39 -5.47 -16.13 -6.14
CA ALA A 39 -5.68 -14.71 -6.42
C ALA A 39 -4.36 -13.94 -6.45
N LEU A 40 -3.45 -14.17 -5.48
CA LEU A 40 -2.11 -13.58 -5.47
C LEU A 40 -1.29 -13.97 -6.70
N HIS A 41 -1.28 -15.26 -7.08
CA HIS A 41 -0.61 -15.73 -8.29
C HIS A 41 -1.18 -15.04 -9.55
N THR A 42 -2.51 -14.92 -9.65
CA THR A 42 -3.17 -14.21 -10.76
C THR A 42 -2.66 -12.77 -10.86
N GLY A 43 -2.55 -12.07 -9.73
CA GLY A 43 -2.02 -10.70 -9.72
C GLY A 43 -0.56 -10.63 -10.16
N LEU A 44 0.29 -11.52 -9.65
CA LEU A 44 1.70 -11.61 -10.06
C LEU A 44 1.83 -11.85 -11.57
N ASP A 45 1.05 -12.77 -12.13
CA ASP A 45 1.05 -13.10 -13.56
C ASP A 45 0.57 -11.93 -14.43
N LEU A 46 -0.22 -11.01 -13.87
CA LEU A 46 -0.70 -9.78 -14.51
C LEU A 46 0.19 -8.56 -14.23
N GLY A 47 1.32 -8.73 -13.54
CA GLY A 47 2.27 -7.67 -13.24
C GLY A 47 1.92 -6.81 -12.02
N MET A 48 0.99 -7.23 -11.15
CA MET A 48 0.76 -6.65 -9.82
C MET A 48 1.79 -7.23 -8.83
N THR A 49 3.05 -6.91 -9.04
CA THR A 49 4.18 -7.55 -8.36
C THR A 49 4.47 -7.00 -6.97
N LEU A 50 3.85 -5.89 -6.56
CA LEU A 50 3.89 -5.40 -5.19
C LEU A 50 2.90 -6.20 -4.34
N ILE A 51 3.37 -6.82 -3.24
CA ILE A 51 2.53 -7.48 -2.23
C ILE A 51 2.73 -6.78 -0.89
N ASP A 52 1.62 -6.32 -0.30
CA ASP A 52 1.59 -5.63 0.99
C ASP A 52 0.98 -6.52 2.06
N THR A 53 1.74 -6.77 3.12
CA THR A 53 1.32 -7.53 4.31
C THR A 53 1.69 -6.81 5.61
N ALA A 54 1.46 -7.43 6.77
CA ALA A 54 1.85 -6.93 8.09
C ALA A 54 1.86 -8.06 9.13
N GLU A 55 2.75 -7.96 10.15
CA GLU A 55 2.76 -8.90 11.29
C GLU A 55 1.42 -8.95 12.03
N MET A 56 0.61 -7.87 11.98
CA MET A 56 -0.70 -7.79 12.60
C MET A 56 -1.77 -8.61 11.86
N TYR A 57 -1.65 -8.83 10.55
CA TYR A 57 -2.73 -9.43 9.76
C TYR A 57 -2.90 -10.91 10.08
N GLY A 58 -4.05 -11.23 10.72
CA GLY A 58 -4.31 -12.58 11.19
C GLY A 58 -3.25 -13.12 12.16
N ASP A 59 -2.59 -12.23 12.94
CA ASP A 59 -1.51 -12.58 13.87
C ASP A 59 -0.36 -13.35 13.17
N GLY A 60 0.00 -12.88 11.96
CA GLY A 60 1.05 -13.48 11.12
C GLY A 60 0.55 -14.48 10.07
N ALA A 61 -0.73 -14.87 10.08
CA ALA A 61 -1.28 -15.82 9.12
C ALA A 61 -1.24 -15.30 7.67
N ALA A 62 -1.35 -13.96 7.47
CA ALA A 62 -1.21 -13.35 6.16
C ALA A 62 0.24 -13.45 5.64
N GLU A 63 1.24 -13.25 6.50
CA GLU A 63 2.65 -13.41 6.13
C GLU A 63 2.96 -14.86 5.73
N GLU A 64 2.47 -15.86 6.49
CA GLU A 64 2.62 -17.27 6.14
C GLU A 64 1.96 -17.62 4.79
N LEU A 65 0.79 -17.05 4.51
CA LEU A 65 0.09 -17.23 3.24
C LEU A 65 0.88 -16.57 2.09
N VAL A 66 1.41 -15.36 2.30
CA VAL A 66 2.26 -14.68 1.31
C VAL A 66 3.51 -15.49 1.06
N GLY A 67 4.20 -15.98 2.11
CA GLY A 67 5.38 -16.84 1.98
C GLY A 67 5.13 -18.06 1.11
N GLU A 68 3.99 -18.75 1.31
CA GLU A 68 3.58 -19.87 0.46
C GLU A 68 3.32 -19.41 -0.99
N ALA A 69 2.64 -18.29 -1.19
CA ALA A 69 2.30 -17.78 -2.52
C ALA A 69 3.54 -17.36 -3.34
N ILE A 70 4.58 -16.81 -2.68
CA ILE A 70 5.79 -16.34 -3.36
C ILE A 70 6.91 -17.35 -3.39
N ALA A 71 6.70 -18.57 -2.87
CA ALA A 71 7.70 -19.63 -2.88
C ALA A 71 8.15 -19.95 -4.32
N GLY A 72 9.45 -19.79 -4.60
CA GLY A 72 10.05 -19.92 -5.92
C GLY A 72 9.83 -18.74 -6.88
N ARG A 73 9.19 -17.65 -6.40
CA ARG A 73 8.94 -16.41 -7.17
C ARG A 73 9.37 -15.15 -6.42
N ARG A 74 10.18 -15.27 -5.35
CA ARG A 74 10.57 -14.13 -4.50
C ARG A 74 11.16 -12.97 -5.31
N ASP A 75 11.97 -13.29 -6.31
CA ASP A 75 12.65 -12.28 -7.16
C ASP A 75 11.69 -11.52 -8.09
N ASP A 76 10.46 -12.05 -8.29
CA ASP A 76 9.41 -11.38 -9.07
C ASP A 76 8.63 -10.37 -8.23
N VAL A 77 8.83 -10.30 -6.90
CA VAL A 77 7.95 -9.60 -5.95
C VAL A 77 8.65 -8.42 -5.29
N PHE A 78 7.99 -7.27 -5.27
CA PHE A 78 8.29 -6.17 -4.37
C PHE A 78 7.48 -6.37 -3.08
N LEU A 79 8.14 -6.84 -2.03
CA LEU A 79 7.49 -7.24 -0.78
C LEU A 79 7.48 -6.10 0.23
N VAL A 80 6.29 -5.77 0.72
CA VAL A 80 6.08 -4.76 1.78
C VAL A 80 5.52 -5.44 3.02
N ASP A 81 6.10 -5.13 4.17
CA ASP A 81 5.62 -5.61 5.45
C ASP A 81 5.68 -4.52 6.52
N LYS A 82 5.07 -4.74 7.70
CA LYS A 82 4.91 -3.69 8.72
C LYS A 82 5.11 -4.19 10.13
N VAL A 83 5.83 -3.39 10.93
CA VAL A 83 5.96 -3.58 12.38
C VAL A 83 4.85 -2.85 13.14
N LEU A 84 4.27 -3.50 14.14
CA LEU A 84 3.32 -2.88 15.06
C LEU A 84 4.00 -1.82 15.95
N PRO A 85 3.32 -0.70 16.27
CA PRO A 85 3.86 0.33 17.16
C PRO A 85 4.25 -0.18 18.54
N SER A 86 3.61 -1.24 19.04
CA SER A 86 3.99 -1.88 20.30
C SER A 86 5.38 -2.54 20.26
N ASN A 87 5.87 -2.86 19.06
CA ASN A 87 7.19 -3.43 18.80
C ASN A 87 8.21 -2.40 18.31
N ALA A 88 7.86 -1.10 18.26
CA ALA A 88 8.64 -0.05 17.61
C ALA A 88 9.82 0.49 18.44
N SER A 89 10.21 -0.14 19.56
CA SER A 89 11.51 0.12 20.18
C SER A 89 12.64 -0.40 19.28
N ARG A 90 13.86 0.09 19.44
CA ARG A 90 14.99 -0.36 18.63
C ARG A 90 15.13 -1.89 18.59
N GLN A 91 15.18 -2.53 19.76
CA GLN A 91 15.30 -3.99 19.82
C GLN A 91 14.03 -4.71 19.33
N GLY A 92 12.85 -4.16 19.63
CA GLY A 92 11.56 -4.71 19.27
C GLY A 92 11.36 -4.75 17.76
N THR A 93 11.71 -3.66 17.05
CA THR A 93 11.62 -3.56 15.58
C THR A 93 12.50 -4.62 14.90
N VAL A 94 13.76 -4.75 15.33
CA VAL A 94 14.68 -5.76 14.77
C VAL A 94 14.14 -7.19 15.00
N GLN A 95 13.64 -7.48 16.21
CA GLN A 95 13.07 -8.80 16.51
C GLN A 95 11.78 -9.07 15.75
N ALA A 96 10.89 -8.06 15.59
CA ALA A 96 9.67 -8.17 14.81
C ALA A 96 9.98 -8.49 13.34
N CYS A 97 10.87 -7.72 12.70
CA CYS A 97 11.30 -7.96 11.32
C CYS A 97 11.82 -9.40 11.13
N ARG A 98 12.68 -9.89 12.00
CA ARG A 98 13.21 -11.26 11.91
C ARG A 98 12.13 -12.33 12.08
N ARG A 99 11.09 -12.10 12.91
CA ARG A 99 9.93 -12.99 12.97
C ARG A 99 9.12 -12.97 11.67
N SER A 100 8.94 -11.78 11.09
CA SER A 100 8.26 -11.61 9.80
C SER A 100 9.00 -12.36 8.68
N LEU A 101 10.32 -12.19 8.56
CA LEU A 101 11.15 -12.94 7.61
C LEU A 101 10.99 -14.46 7.75
N GLN A 102 10.92 -14.96 9.00
CA GLN A 102 10.69 -16.39 9.27
C GLN A 102 9.30 -16.87 8.81
N ARG A 103 8.21 -16.11 9.08
CA ARG A 103 6.85 -16.45 8.65
C ARG A 103 6.69 -16.38 7.14
N LEU A 104 7.29 -15.37 6.52
CA LEU A 104 7.35 -15.20 5.06
C LEU A 104 8.24 -16.24 4.37
N GLY A 105 9.19 -16.87 5.09
CA GLY A 105 10.14 -17.82 4.52
C GLY A 105 11.12 -17.17 3.53
N VAL A 106 11.49 -15.92 3.76
CA VAL A 106 12.40 -15.13 2.91
C VAL A 106 13.55 -14.55 3.73
N ASP A 107 14.63 -14.16 3.06
CA ASP A 107 15.81 -13.57 3.69
C ASP A 107 15.77 -12.02 3.65
N HIS A 108 14.83 -11.42 2.90
CA HIS A 108 14.80 -9.99 2.64
C HIS A 108 13.37 -9.48 2.40
N ILE A 109 13.04 -8.30 2.96
CA ILE A 109 11.83 -7.51 2.68
C ILE A 109 12.25 -6.26 1.93
N ASP A 110 11.61 -5.93 0.78
CA ASP A 110 11.99 -4.77 -0.03
C ASP A 110 11.68 -3.45 0.68
N LEU A 111 10.56 -3.38 1.39
CA LEU A 111 10.11 -2.18 2.08
C LEU A 111 9.44 -2.53 3.41
N TYR A 112 9.99 -2.04 4.54
CA TYR A 112 9.48 -2.33 5.88
C TYR A 112 8.93 -1.06 6.53
N LEU A 113 7.69 -1.09 7.03
CA LEU A 113 6.98 0.10 7.49
C LEU A 113 6.73 0.07 9.01
N LEU A 114 6.77 1.23 9.68
CA LEU A 114 6.07 1.41 10.95
C LEU A 114 4.58 1.57 10.68
N HIS A 115 3.75 0.68 11.23
CA HIS A 115 2.33 0.55 10.85
C HIS A 115 1.46 1.77 11.21
N TRP A 116 1.77 2.46 12.30
CA TRP A 116 1.27 3.80 12.70
C TRP A 116 2.11 4.37 13.83
N ARG A 117 1.96 5.66 14.10
CA ARG A 117 2.65 6.36 15.19
C ARG A 117 2.22 5.79 16.54
N GLY A 118 3.16 5.24 17.30
CA GLY A 118 2.96 4.72 18.64
C GLY A 118 3.62 5.58 19.74
N SER A 119 3.85 4.99 20.90
CA SER A 119 4.43 5.68 22.07
C SER A 119 5.97 5.63 22.12
N HIS A 120 6.62 4.77 21.31
CA HIS A 120 8.08 4.71 21.26
C HIS A 120 8.67 5.97 20.60
N PRO A 121 9.82 6.47 21.07
CA PRO A 121 10.54 7.54 20.36
C PRO A 121 10.84 7.14 18.92
N LEU A 122 10.52 7.99 17.94
CA LEU A 122 10.76 7.68 16.53
C LEU A 122 12.24 7.43 16.22
N ALA A 123 13.15 8.11 16.93
CA ALA A 123 14.58 7.88 16.79
C ALA A 123 14.99 6.42 17.03
N GLU A 124 14.36 5.71 17.99
CA GLU A 124 14.65 4.29 18.22
C GLU A 124 14.22 3.42 17.02
N THR A 125 13.06 3.71 16.42
CA THR A 125 12.57 2.99 15.25
C THR A 125 13.44 3.28 14.03
N VAL A 126 13.83 4.54 13.82
CA VAL A 126 14.73 4.95 12.72
C VAL A 126 16.09 4.26 12.84
N GLU A 127 16.69 4.23 14.06
CA GLU A 127 17.94 3.50 14.30
C GLU A 127 17.81 2.00 14.02
N ALA A 128 16.66 1.39 14.37
CA ALA A 128 16.42 -0.02 14.09
C ALA A 128 16.28 -0.30 12.59
N PHE A 129 15.60 0.58 11.85
CA PHE A 129 15.52 0.47 10.40
C PHE A 129 16.88 0.59 9.72
N ALA A 130 17.72 1.52 10.16
CA ALA A 130 19.10 1.63 9.65
C ALA A 130 19.88 0.34 9.92
N GLU A 131 19.78 -0.25 11.13
CA GLU A 131 20.42 -1.52 11.47
C GLU A 131 19.94 -2.66 10.56
N LEU A 132 18.63 -2.73 10.25
CA LEU A 132 18.06 -3.76 9.37
C LEU A 132 18.49 -3.58 7.90
N VAL A 133 18.61 -2.34 7.42
CA VAL A 133 19.14 -2.04 6.08
C VAL A 133 20.61 -2.46 6.00
N ASP A 134 21.44 -2.10 6.99
CA ASP A 134 22.85 -2.46 7.05
C ASP A 134 23.05 -3.98 7.12
N ALA A 135 22.15 -4.70 7.78
CA ALA A 135 22.15 -6.16 7.85
C ALA A 135 21.70 -6.84 6.55
N GLY A 136 21.00 -6.12 5.66
CA GLY A 136 20.37 -6.67 4.46
C GLY A 136 19.04 -7.37 4.73
N ASP A 137 18.51 -7.29 5.95
CA ASP A 137 17.20 -7.85 6.33
C ASP A 137 16.06 -7.11 5.60
N ILE A 138 16.24 -5.79 5.34
CA ILE A 138 15.30 -4.97 4.56
C ILE A 138 16.05 -4.12 3.51
N GLY A 139 15.36 -3.77 2.41
CA GLY A 139 15.91 -2.87 1.38
C GLY A 139 15.78 -1.41 1.74
N GLN A 140 14.61 -1.02 2.19
CA GLN A 140 14.22 0.33 2.57
C GLN A 140 13.19 0.28 3.68
N TRP A 141 12.88 1.46 4.23
CA TRP A 141 11.85 1.58 5.23
C TRP A 141 10.97 2.81 4.99
N GLY A 142 9.80 2.81 5.60
CA GLY A 142 8.86 3.92 5.56
C GLY A 142 7.92 3.87 6.75
N VAL A 143 6.82 4.60 6.62
CA VAL A 143 5.79 4.67 7.66
C VAL A 143 4.39 4.42 7.07
N SER A 144 3.42 4.24 7.95
CA SER A 144 2.02 4.17 7.58
C SER A 144 1.18 4.95 8.58
N ASN A 145 0.11 5.60 8.10
CA ASN A 145 -0.81 6.39 8.91
C ASN A 145 -0.14 7.56 9.68
N PHE A 146 0.85 8.18 9.07
CA PHE A 146 1.49 9.39 9.59
C PHE A 146 0.82 10.63 8.98
N ASP A 147 0.30 11.50 9.83
CA ASP A 147 -0.19 12.81 9.41
C ASP A 147 0.98 13.80 9.20
N LEU A 148 0.65 15.05 8.85
CA LEU A 148 1.67 16.08 8.61
C LEU A 148 2.55 16.35 9.84
N SER A 149 1.98 16.30 11.04
CA SER A 149 2.75 16.50 12.28
C SER A 149 3.66 15.32 12.60
N ASP A 150 3.17 14.09 12.38
CA ASP A 150 3.94 12.85 12.55
C ASP A 150 5.11 12.79 11.55
N MET A 151 4.87 13.20 10.29
CA MET A 151 5.93 13.26 9.27
C MET A 151 7.00 14.30 9.63
N THR A 152 6.60 15.44 10.17
CA THR A 152 7.55 16.47 10.65
C THR A 152 8.38 15.94 11.82
N GLU A 153 7.73 15.30 12.82
CA GLU A 153 8.41 14.65 13.94
C GLU A 153 9.40 13.57 13.46
N LEU A 154 9.01 12.81 12.42
CA LEU A 154 9.88 11.77 11.85
C LEU A 154 11.17 12.36 11.26
N LEU A 155 11.06 13.46 10.49
CA LEU A 155 12.25 14.13 9.92
C LEU A 155 13.14 14.70 11.04
N ASP A 156 12.55 15.31 12.07
CA ASP A 156 13.28 15.81 13.24
C ASP A 156 13.99 14.69 14.01
N ALA A 157 13.44 13.48 13.97
CA ALA A 157 14.05 12.28 14.56
C ALA A 157 15.13 11.61 13.66
N GLY A 158 15.48 12.21 12.53
CA GLY A 158 16.49 11.70 11.61
C GLY A 158 15.94 10.82 10.48
N GLY A 159 14.63 10.81 10.28
CA GLY A 159 13.92 9.96 9.31
C GLY A 159 13.98 10.44 7.85
N ASN A 160 15.07 11.08 7.41
CA ASN A 160 15.20 11.65 6.05
C ASN A 160 15.19 10.58 4.93
N ASP A 161 15.49 9.32 5.26
CA ASP A 161 15.52 8.20 4.31
C ASP A 161 14.17 7.48 4.22
N CYS A 162 13.07 8.07 4.76
CA CYS A 162 11.73 7.53 4.67
C CYS A 162 11.29 7.38 3.22
N ALA A 163 11.08 6.14 2.76
CA ALA A 163 10.81 5.83 1.37
C ALA A 163 9.34 6.02 0.96
N THR A 164 8.39 5.96 1.90
CA THR A 164 6.94 6.09 1.63
C THR A 164 6.15 6.36 2.89
N ASN A 165 4.94 6.92 2.71
CA ASN A 165 3.88 6.92 3.73
C ASN A 165 2.66 6.17 3.18
N GLN A 166 2.28 5.06 3.81
CA GLN A 166 1.09 4.29 3.42
C GLN A 166 -0.13 4.81 4.18
N ILE A 167 -1.15 5.33 3.48
CA ILE A 167 -2.30 6.00 4.09
C ILE A 167 -3.63 5.51 3.52
N LEU A 168 -4.72 5.74 4.27
CA LEU A 168 -6.09 5.59 3.77
C LEU A 168 -6.36 6.70 2.76
N TYR A 169 -6.49 6.32 1.48
CA TYR A 169 -6.76 7.28 0.42
C TYR A 169 -7.62 6.68 -0.69
N ASN A 170 -8.77 7.28 -0.95
CA ASN A 170 -9.69 6.91 -2.01
C ASN A 170 -10.70 8.05 -2.26
N LEU A 171 -11.65 7.86 -3.19
CA LEU A 171 -12.67 8.86 -3.55
C LEU A 171 -13.45 9.43 -2.37
N THR A 172 -13.65 8.68 -1.29
CA THR A 172 -14.40 9.13 -0.09
C THR A 172 -13.50 9.55 1.07
N ARG A 173 -12.19 9.33 0.96
CA ARG A 173 -11.17 9.62 1.98
C ARG A 173 -10.11 10.56 1.40
N ARG A 174 -10.54 11.77 1.09
CA ARG A 174 -9.73 12.78 0.37
C ARG A 174 -9.02 13.76 1.28
N GLY A 175 -9.21 13.67 2.60
CA GLY A 175 -8.58 14.57 3.59
C GLY A 175 -7.10 14.86 3.33
N PRO A 176 -6.26 13.86 3.00
CA PRO A 176 -4.84 14.05 2.71
C PRO A 176 -4.53 15.00 1.55
N GLU A 177 -5.47 15.27 0.64
CA GLU A 177 -5.25 16.16 -0.51
C GLU A 177 -5.03 17.62 -0.08
N TYR A 178 -5.49 18.02 1.10
CA TYR A 178 -5.41 19.42 1.53
C TYR A 178 -3.97 19.84 1.86
N ASP A 179 -3.26 19.06 2.62
CA ASP A 179 -1.93 19.41 3.13
C ASP A 179 -0.91 18.25 3.04
N LEU A 180 -1.28 17.01 3.42
CA LEU A 180 -0.34 15.91 3.52
C LEU A 180 0.22 15.50 2.15
N LEU A 181 -0.62 15.29 1.12
CA LEU A 181 -0.15 14.89 -0.21
C LEU A 181 0.75 15.98 -0.85
N PRO A 182 0.40 17.29 -0.82
CA PRO A 182 1.29 18.36 -1.26
C PRO A 182 2.65 18.34 -0.55
N TRP A 183 2.65 18.18 0.77
CA TRP A 183 3.87 18.12 1.57
C TRP A 183 4.74 16.90 1.23
N LEU A 184 4.14 15.71 1.13
CA LEU A 184 4.85 14.48 0.77
C LEU A 184 5.49 14.61 -0.63
N ARG A 185 4.78 15.20 -1.58
CA ARG A 185 5.27 15.46 -2.94
C ARG A 185 6.47 16.42 -2.93
N GLU A 186 6.41 17.50 -2.14
CA GLU A 186 7.53 18.44 -1.98
C GLU A 186 8.79 17.74 -1.43
N HIS A 187 8.59 16.79 -0.51
CA HIS A 187 9.67 16.00 0.10
C HIS A 187 10.05 14.76 -0.71
N ARG A 188 9.42 14.53 -1.87
CA ARG A 188 9.64 13.36 -2.74
C ARG A 188 9.40 12.03 -2.03
N ILE A 189 8.43 11.97 -1.13
CA ILE A 189 8.01 10.77 -0.43
C ILE A 189 6.74 10.26 -1.11
N PRO A 190 6.81 9.15 -1.88
CA PRO A 190 5.65 8.52 -2.50
C PRO A 190 4.62 8.05 -1.49
N VAL A 191 3.40 7.86 -1.97
CA VAL A 191 2.27 7.37 -1.16
C VAL A 191 1.83 5.99 -1.61
N MET A 192 1.54 5.12 -0.65
CA MET A 192 0.80 3.87 -0.89
C MET A 192 -0.62 4.04 -0.36
N ALA A 193 -1.62 4.01 -1.25
CA ALA A 193 -3.03 4.11 -0.90
C ALA A 193 -3.60 2.75 -0.53
N TYR A 194 -3.90 2.53 0.76
CA TYR A 194 -4.63 1.35 1.17
C TYR A 194 -6.15 1.58 1.15
N SER A 195 -6.94 0.50 1.10
CA SER A 195 -8.40 0.53 0.89
C SER A 195 -8.84 1.45 -0.26
N PRO A 196 -8.21 1.37 -1.45
CA PRO A 196 -8.44 2.32 -2.55
C PRO A 196 -9.87 2.27 -3.12
N ILE A 197 -10.62 1.22 -2.83
CA ILE A 197 -12.04 1.05 -3.19
C ILE A 197 -12.97 1.07 -1.96
N GLU A 198 -12.52 1.64 -0.81
CA GLU A 198 -13.29 1.74 0.44
C GLU A 198 -13.93 0.41 0.87
N GLN A 199 -13.21 -0.71 0.74
CA GLN A 199 -13.70 -2.07 1.01
C GLN A 199 -14.98 -2.42 0.23
N GLY A 200 -15.19 -1.82 -0.94
CA GLY A 200 -16.37 -2.01 -1.78
C GLY A 200 -17.58 -1.13 -1.42
N ARG A 201 -17.53 -0.38 -0.32
CA ARG A 201 -18.67 0.45 0.13
C ARG A 201 -19.05 1.57 -0.85
N LEU A 202 -18.09 2.10 -1.61
CA LEU A 202 -18.35 3.16 -2.60
C LEU A 202 -18.86 2.66 -3.95
N LEU A 203 -18.79 1.36 -4.24
CA LEU A 203 -19.06 0.80 -5.57
C LEU A 203 -20.54 0.95 -6.02
N GLY A 204 -21.45 1.13 -5.05
CA GLY A 204 -22.88 1.37 -5.32
C GLY A 204 -23.25 2.83 -5.62
N HIS A 205 -22.29 3.76 -5.64
CA HIS A 205 -22.57 5.18 -5.87
C HIS A 205 -22.92 5.45 -7.33
N ASP A 206 -24.05 6.11 -7.58
CA ASP A 206 -24.60 6.32 -8.92
C ASP A 206 -23.60 6.96 -9.89
N GLN A 207 -22.92 8.04 -9.45
CA GLN A 207 -21.95 8.74 -10.30
C GLN A 207 -20.75 7.85 -10.68
N LEU A 208 -20.31 7.00 -9.76
CA LEU A 208 -19.22 6.05 -10.04
C LEU A 208 -19.66 5.00 -11.06
N GLN A 209 -20.90 4.51 -10.96
CA GLN A 209 -21.49 3.58 -11.92
C GLN A 209 -21.70 4.21 -13.30
N GLU A 210 -22.10 5.48 -13.36
CA GLU A 210 -22.26 6.22 -14.62
C GLU A 210 -20.89 6.37 -15.36
N VAL A 211 -19.84 6.75 -14.63
CA VAL A 211 -18.49 6.82 -15.20
C VAL A 211 -18.05 5.45 -15.68
N ALA A 212 -18.24 4.41 -14.87
CA ALA A 212 -17.90 3.03 -15.24
C ALA A 212 -18.61 2.58 -16.52
N ALA A 213 -19.92 2.87 -16.65
CA ALA A 213 -20.71 2.52 -17.83
C ALA A 213 -20.18 3.22 -19.11
N ARG A 214 -19.74 4.48 -19.02
CA ARG A 214 -19.15 5.21 -20.17
C ARG A 214 -17.89 4.53 -20.73
N HIS A 215 -17.12 3.91 -19.84
CA HIS A 215 -15.87 3.23 -20.20
C HIS A 215 -16.03 1.73 -20.44
N GLY A 216 -17.22 1.16 -20.24
CA GLY A 216 -17.40 -0.29 -20.23
C GLY A 216 -16.60 -1.01 -19.16
N ALA A 217 -16.31 -0.30 -18.07
CA ALA A 217 -15.49 -0.75 -16.94
C ALA A 217 -16.36 -1.03 -15.71
N THR A 218 -15.77 -1.61 -14.66
CA THR A 218 -16.42 -1.75 -13.36
C THR A 218 -16.23 -0.50 -12.49
N PRO A 219 -17.13 -0.22 -11.53
CA PRO A 219 -16.92 0.85 -10.56
C PRO A 219 -15.59 0.74 -9.78
N ALA A 220 -15.14 -0.50 -9.51
CA ALA A 220 -13.85 -0.74 -8.86
C ALA A 220 -12.68 -0.29 -9.72
N GLN A 221 -12.71 -0.57 -11.02
CA GLN A 221 -11.69 -0.11 -11.97
C GLN A 221 -11.63 1.42 -12.05
N VAL A 222 -12.78 2.09 -12.08
CA VAL A 222 -12.84 3.57 -12.08
C VAL A 222 -12.26 4.13 -10.78
N ALA A 223 -12.62 3.57 -9.63
CA ALA A 223 -12.09 4.02 -8.34
C ALA A 223 -10.56 3.83 -8.24
N LEU A 224 -10.04 2.69 -8.72
CA LEU A 224 -8.61 2.44 -8.78
C LEU A 224 -7.90 3.37 -9.76
N ALA A 225 -8.43 3.56 -10.98
CA ALA A 225 -7.87 4.48 -11.97
C ALA A 225 -7.83 5.92 -11.43
N TRP A 226 -8.85 6.31 -10.65
CA TRP A 226 -8.86 7.62 -9.99
C TRP A 226 -7.73 7.78 -8.98
N VAL A 227 -7.42 6.76 -8.18
CA VAL A 227 -6.26 6.78 -7.26
C VAL A 227 -4.95 6.80 -8.04
N LEU A 228 -4.81 5.92 -9.03
CA LEU A 228 -3.58 5.75 -9.83
C LEU A 228 -3.24 6.96 -10.71
N ARG A 229 -4.21 7.87 -10.99
CA ARG A 229 -3.95 9.11 -11.72
C ARG A 229 -3.13 10.12 -10.93
N GLN A 230 -3.05 9.97 -9.60
CA GLN A 230 -2.28 10.85 -8.74
C GLN A 230 -0.78 10.59 -8.90
N GLU A 231 -0.02 11.68 -9.01
CA GLU A 231 1.44 11.59 -9.09
C GLU A 231 2.04 10.97 -7.84
N ALA A 232 2.95 10.01 -8.03
CA ALA A 232 3.66 9.31 -6.96
C ALA A 232 2.75 8.58 -5.96
N VAL A 233 1.58 8.09 -6.41
CA VAL A 233 0.65 7.29 -5.60
C VAL A 233 0.53 5.89 -6.17
N ALA A 234 0.82 4.88 -5.34
CA ALA A 234 0.53 3.47 -5.60
C ALA A 234 -0.77 3.05 -4.91
N ALA A 235 -1.48 2.07 -5.45
CA ALA A 235 -2.69 1.50 -4.86
C ALA A 235 -2.51 0.01 -4.55
N ILE A 236 -3.01 -0.42 -3.39
CA ILE A 236 -2.92 -1.82 -2.92
C ILE A 236 -4.31 -2.41 -2.62
N PRO A 237 -5.16 -2.59 -3.65
CA PRO A 237 -6.45 -3.25 -3.47
C PRO A 237 -6.25 -4.69 -2.97
N ARG A 238 -7.14 -5.13 -2.09
CA ARG A 238 -7.17 -6.51 -1.61
C ARG A 238 -8.20 -7.32 -2.40
N SER A 239 -7.82 -8.52 -2.82
CA SER A 239 -8.75 -9.51 -3.38
C SER A 239 -8.44 -10.92 -2.89
N SER A 240 -9.47 -11.72 -2.62
CA SER A 240 -9.38 -13.17 -2.38
C SER A 240 -9.93 -13.99 -3.55
N ASN A 241 -10.18 -13.33 -4.69
CA ASN A 241 -10.81 -13.89 -5.89
C ASN A 241 -10.01 -13.48 -7.13
N SER A 242 -9.60 -14.48 -7.93
CA SER A 242 -8.80 -14.27 -9.14
C SER A 242 -9.52 -13.42 -10.21
N GLU A 243 -10.85 -13.42 -10.29
CA GLU A 243 -11.62 -12.59 -11.22
C GLU A 243 -11.51 -11.11 -10.82
N HIS A 244 -11.78 -10.78 -9.55
CA HIS A 244 -11.60 -9.41 -9.04
C HIS A 244 -10.15 -8.95 -9.13
N THR A 245 -9.16 -9.87 -9.00
CA THR A 245 -7.75 -9.53 -9.18
C THR A 245 -7.47 -9.12 -10.64
N ARG A 246 -8.07 -9.80 -11.64
CA ARG A 246 -7.97 -9.40 -13.05
C ARG A 246 -8.59 -8.03 -13.29
N GLU A 247 -9.80 -7.80 -12.78
CA GLU A 247 -10.45 -6.48 -12.87
C GLU A 247 -9.57 -5.37 -12.27
N ASN A 248 -8.98 -5.61 -11.09
CA ASN A 248 -8.07 -4.66 -10.48
C ASN A 248 -6.84 -4.39 -11.35
N ALA A 249 -6.24 -5.42 -11.97
CA ALA A 249 -5.09 -5.27 -12.85
C ALA A 249 -5.40 -4.40 -14.08
N GLU A 250 -6.58 -4.56 -14.67
CA GLU A 250 -7.05 -3.80 -15.84
C GLU A 250 -7.28 -2.32 -15.53
N ALA A 251 -7.47 -1.93 -14.26
CA ALA A 251 -7.63 -0.53 -13.86
C ALA A 251 -6.43 0.35 -14.25
N ARG A 252 -5.24 -0.23 -14.43
CA ARG A 252 -4.01 0.44 -14.85
C ARG A 252 -4.14 1.09 -16.23
N ASP A 253 -4.93 0.46 -17.10
CA ASP A 253 -5.08 0.86 -18.50
C ASP A 253 -6.30 1.78 -18.73
N LEU A 254 -7.07 2.04 -17.66
CA LEU A 254 -8.24 2.89 -17.70
C LEU A 254 -7.85 4.36 -17.54
N HIS A 255 -8.05 5.14 -18.60
CA HIS A 255 -7.80 6.57 -18.60
C HIS A 255 -9.10 7.36 -18.42
N LEU A 256 -9.24 8.02 -17.25
CA LEU A 256 -10.36 8.91 -16.98
C LEU A 256 -10.18 10.24 -17.70
N THR A 257 -11.23 10.73 -18.35
CA THR A 257 -11.25 12.05 -18.99
C THR A 257 -11.37 13.16 -17.95
N GLU A 258 -11.10 14.42 -18.35
CA GLU A 258 -11.33 15.57 -17.48
C GLU A 258 -12.82 15.69 -17.05
N GLU A 259 -13.76 15.31 -17.93
CA GLU A 259 -15.19 15.28 -17.63
C GLU A 259 -15.51 14.23 -16.56
N ASP A 260 -14.90 13.03 -16.62
CA ASP A 260 -15.07 11.99 -15.62
C ASP A 260 -14.54 12.44 -14.26
N VAL A 261 -13.36 13.05 -14.23
CA VAL A 261 -12.76 13.58 -13.00
C VAL A 261 -13.64 14.67 -12.41
N ALA A 262 -14.13 15.62 -13.21
CA ALA A 262 -15.01 16.67 -12.73
C ALA A 262 -16.35 16.14 -12.19
N ALA A 263 -16.90 15.09 -12.81
CA ALA A 263 -18.11 14.42 -12.34
C ALA A 263 -17.86 13.70 -11.01
N LEU A 264 -16.72 13.00 -10.86
CA LEU A 264 -16.33 12.36 -9.61
C LEU A 264 -16.02 13.39 -8.51
N ASP A 265 -15.37 14.51 -8.83
CA ASP A 265 -15.10 15.59 -7.88
C ASP A 265 -16.38 16.29 -7.39
N THR A 266 -17.43 16.32 -8.23
CA THR A 266 -18.75 16.82 -7.82
C THR A 266 -19.42 15.87 -6.83
N ALA A 267 -19.31 14.56 -7.05
CA ALA A 267 -19.92 13.54 -6.19
C ALA A 267 -19.11 13.28 -4.90
N PHE A 268 -17.80 13.42 -4.98
CA PHE A 268 -16.83 13.22 -3.91
C PHE A 268 -15.92 14.45 -3.81
N PRO A 269 -16.40 15.58 -3.24
CA PRO A 269 -15.67 16.83 -3.29
C PRO A 269 -14.34 16.77 -2.54
N PRO A 270 -13.27 17.43 -3.08
CA PRO A 270 -12.01 17.54 -2.37
C PRO A 270 -12.17 18.38 -1.09
N PRO A 271 -11.28 18.20 -0.10
CA PRO A 271 -11.33 18.97 1.15
C PRO A 271 -11.06 20.45 0.90
N THR A 272 -11.77 21.32 1.63
CA THR A 272 -11.59 22.78 1.61
C THR A 272 -10.86 23.32 2.84
N SER A 273 -10.53 22.46 3.80
CA SER A 273 -9.82 22.76 5.04
C SER A 273 -9.07 21.54 5.53
N PRO A 274 -8.07 21.71 6.43
CA PRO A 274 -7.37 20.59 7.04
C PRO A 274 -8.34 19.61 7.70
N GLN A 275 -8.09 18.32 7.53
CA GLN A 275 -8.85 17.23 8.15
C GLN A 275 -7.89 16.26 8.83
N PRO A 276 -8.29 15.66 9.99
CA PRO A 276 -7.51 14.60 10.60
C PRO A 276 -7.29 13.44 9.61
N LEU A 277 -6.10 12.86 9.63
CA LEU A 277 -5.85 11.64 8.87
C LEU A 277 -6.71 10.50 9.42
N GLU A 278 -7.53 9.92 8.56
CA GLU A 278 -8.40 8.81 8.93
C GLU A 278 -7.64 7.48 8.80
N MET A 279 -8.03 6.50 9.63
CA MET A 279 -7.53 5.11 9.61
C MET A 279 -8.71 4.13 9.65
N LEU A 280 -8.48 2.87 9.26
CA LEU A 280 -9.42 1.75 9.37
C LEU A 280 -9.01 0.78 10.48
#